data_737ab3e35db46a2be33d721dcd9a28fb
#
_entry.id   737ab3e35db46a2be33d721dcd9a28fb
#
_cell.length_a   1.000
_cell.length_b   1.000
_cell.length_c   1.000
_cell.angle_alpha   90.00
_cell.angle_beta   90.00
_cell.angle_gamma   90.00
#
_symmetry.space_group_name_H-M   'P 1'
#
loop_
_entity.id
_entity.type
_entity.pdbx_description
1 polymer ?
#
loop_
_entity_poly.entity_id
_entity_poly.type
_entity_poly.pdbx_seq_one_letter_code
_entity_poly.pdbx_strand_id
1 'polypeptide(L)'
;NKFTMGIELEVCYMIKKDFFKFNKKISKKNLKNFISYIAPCIEVVGYRQRKKGIKSLGDLCSDFGANIKFVVGPKKKYKNNNVKNLKTYITNKKINHTVIGNTNTVYINPLNALLFVLKKIQKDKINHNSDFYVFTGSSVGVVPILGKGIYKGVINKLGSVSAKIS
;
A
#
# COMPACT_ATOMS: atom_id res chain seq x y z
N ASN A 1 -14.65 -13.13 5.94
CA ASN A 1 -15.40 -12.83 4.71
C ASN A 1 -14.97 -13.82 3.62
N LYS A 2 -15.91 -14.50 2.98
CA LYS A 2 -15.65 -15.53 1.93
C LYS A 2 -14.91 -15.00 0.68
N PHE A 3 -14.81 -13.68 0.55
CA PHE A 3 -14.10 -13.03 -0.57
C PHE A 3 -12.65 -12.68 -0.24
N THR A 4 -12.24 -12.75 1.02
CA THR A 4 -10.88 -12.38 1.43
C THR A 4 -9.92 -13.54 1.14
N MET A 5 -8.83 -13.27 0.42
CA MET A 5 -7.83 -14.27 0.04
C MET A 5 -6.52 -14.11 0.81
N GLY A 6 -6.09 -12.89 1.01
CA GLY A 6 -4.78 -12.62 1.56
C GLY A 6 -4.65 -11.19 2.09
N ILE A 7 -3.48 -10.91 2.57
CA ILE A 7 -3.07 -9.58 3.03
C ILE A 7 -1.72 -9.22 2.43
N GLU A 8 -1.50 -7.94 2.27
CA GLU A 8 -0.26 -7.35 1.79
C GLU A 8 0.26 -6.31 2.77
N LEU A 9 1.56 -6.12 2.84
CA LEU A 9 2.18 -5.10 3.68
C LEU A 9 2.84 -4.04 2.82
N GLU A 10 2.38 -2.81 2.96
CA GLU A 10 2.75 -1.72 2.08
C GLU A 10 3.25 -0.48 2.82
N VAL A 11 4.02 0.33 2.13
CA VAL A 11 4.25 1.73 2.51
C VAL A 11 3.10 2.58 1.96
N CYS A 12 2.48 3.37 2.83
CA CYS A 12 1.41 4.28 2.49
C CYS A 12 1.88 5.72 2.64
N TYR A 13 1.56 6.56 1.66
CA TYR A 13 1.80 8.01 1.70
C TYR A 13 0.49 8.78 1.72
N MET A 14 0.41 9.82 2.54
CA MET A 14 -0.68 10.80 2.50
C MET A 14 -0.23 12.02 1.72
N ILE A 15 -0.92 12.32 0.64
CA ILE A 15 -0.60 13.38 -0.30
C ILE A 15 -1.54 14.57 -0.06
N LYS A 16 -0.97 15.76 0.02
CA LYS A 16 -1.73 16.99 0.19
C LYS A 16 -2.55 17.33 -1.06
N LYS A 17 -3.77 17.82 -0.88
CA LYS A 17 -4.62 18.32 -1.97
C LYS A 17 -3.96 19.38 -2.85
N ASP A 18 -3.00 20.13 -2.32
CA ASP A 18 -2.26 21.14 -3.07
C ASP A 18 -1.50 20.56 -4.28
N PHE A 19 -1.28 19.24 -4.30
CA PHE A 19 -0.76 18.55 -5.46
C PHE A 19 -1.62 18.76 -6.72
N PHE A 20 -2.94 18.82 -6.59
CA PHE A 20 -3.83 19.00 -7.74
C PHE A 20 -3.77 20.42 -8.35
N LYS A 21 -3.28 21.40 -7.58
CA LYS A 21 -3.04 22.77 -8.06
C LYS A 21 -1.66 22.96 -8.68
N PHE A 22 -0.81 21.93 -8.61
CA PHE A 22 0.56 22.00 -9.08
C PHE A 22 0.63 21.85 -10.59
N ASN A 23 0.92 22.94 -11.29
CA ASN A 23 0.92 23.04 -12.76
C ASN A 23 2.25 22.65 -13.42
N LYS A 24 3.31 22.38 -12.63
CA LYS A 24 4.60 21.92 -13.15
C LYS A 24 4.66 20.39 -13.12
N LYS A 25 5.53 19.79 -13.94
CA LYS A 25 5.77 18.34 -13.96
C LYS A 25 6.28 17.83 -12.62
N ILE A 26 5.59 16.82 -12.07
CA ILE A 26 6.06 16.15 -10.85
C ILE A 26 7.35 15.38 -11.10
N SER A 27 8.28 15.46 -10.16
CA SER A 27 9.62 14.88 -10.23
C SER A 27 10.08 14.43 -8.84
N LYS A 28 11.17 13.67 -8.76
CA LYS A 28 11.78 13.29 -7.47
C LYS A 28 12.17 14.51 -6.61
N LYS A 29 12.53 15.64 -7.23
CA LYS A 29 12.95 16.86 -6.52
C LYS A 29 11.78 17.54 -5.79
N ASN A 30 10.60 17.60 -6.43
CA ASN A 30 9.45 18.33 -5.88
C ASN A 30 8.40 17.45 -5.20
N LEU A 31 8.43 16.11 -5.44
CA LEU A 31 7.52 15.13 -4.85
C LEU A 31 7.37 15.27 -3.33
N LYS A 32 8.47 15.46 -2.62
CA LYS A 32 8.50 15.57 -1.16
C LYS A 32 7.63 16.70 -0.59
N ASN A 33 7.39 17.76 -1.36
CA ASN A 33 6.61 18.91 -0.91
C ASN A 33 5.13 18.57 -0.73
N PHE A 34 4.66 17.52 -1.40
CA PHE A 34 3.27 17.08 -1.39
C PHE A 34 3.01 15.95 -0.40
N ILE A 35 4.03 15.33 0.17
CA ILE A 35 3.85 14.25 1.15
C ILE A 35 3.68 14.88 2.54
N SER A 36 2.54 14.65 3.18
CA SER A 36 2.30 15.07 4.57
C SER A 36 2.73 14.01 5.57
N TYR A 37 2.32 12.76 5.35
CA TYR A 37 2.58 11.64 6.24
C TYR A 37 3.00 10.39 5.47
N ILE A 38 3.66 9.49 6.20
CA ILE A 38 4.01 8.14 5.78
C ILE A 38 3.58 7.16 6.87
N ALA A 39 3.13 5.98 6.51
CA ALA A 39 2.70 4.95 7.44
C ALA A 39 2.93 3.54 6.88
N PRO A 40 3.08 2.50 7.73
CA PRO A 40 2.87 1.12 7.31
C PRO A 40 1.37 0.90 7.09
N CYS A 41 1.02 0.07 6.13
CA CYS A 41 -0.37 -0.25 5.79
C CYS A 41 -0.51 -1.75 5.51
N ILE A 42 -1.65 -2.33 5.89
CA ILE A 42 -2.09 -3.64 5.42
C ILE A 42 -3.20 -3.42 4.39
N GLU A 43 -3.01 -3.98 3.20
CA GLU A 43 -4.09 -4.20 2.26
C GLU A 43 -4.69 -5.58 2.48
N VAL A 44 -6.01 -5.64 2.50
CA VAL A 44 -6.77 -6.90 2.47
C VAL A 44 -7.22 -7.13 1.05
N VAL A 45 -6.76 -8.22 0.44
CA VAL A 45 -7.05 -8.56 -0.95
C VAL A 45 -8.01 -9.73 -1.06
N GLY A 46 -8.81 -9.72 -2.13
CA GLY A 46 -9.79 -10.77 -2.40
C GLY A 46 -10.63 -10.47 -3.63
N TYR A 47 -11.48 -11.41 -4.01
CA TYR A 47 -12.35 -11.30 -5.18
C TYR A 47 -13.78 -10.95 -4.78
N ARG A 48 -14.38 -9.94 -5.42
CA ARG A 48 -15.80 -9.61 -5.25
C ARG A 48 -16.67 -10.27 -6.30
N GLN A 49 -16.16 -10.38 -7.52
CA GLN A 49 -16.96 -10.63 -8.70
C GLN A 49 -17.05 -12.10 -9.10
N ARG A 50 -16.09 -12.95 -8.74
CA ARG A 50 -16.02 -14.33 -9.21
C ARG A 50 -15.65 -15.33 -8.13
N LYS A 51 -16.38 -16.46 -8.11
CA LYS A 51 -16.07 -17.59 -7.21
C LYS A 51 -14.73 -18.26 -7.53
N LYS A 52 -14.26 -18.19 -8.79
CA LYS A 52 -13.04 -18.87 -9.29
C LYS A 52 -11.82 -17.95 -9.40
N GLY A 53 -11.90 -16.71 -8.89
CA GLY A 53 -10.78 -15.76 -8.90
C GLY A 53 -10.63 -14.98 -10.21
N ILE A 54 -9.58 -14.18 -10.24
CA ILE A 54 -9.21 -13.32 -11.37
C ILE A 54 -8.49 -14.15 -12.41
N LYS A 55 -8.96 -14.11 -13.66
CA LYS A 55 -8.39 -14.86 -14.77
C LYS A 55 -7.64 -14.01 -15.78
N SER A 56 -7.88 -12.71 -15.78
CA SER A 56 -7.29 -11.76 -16.73
C SER A 56 -6.94 -10.45 -16.06
N LEU A 57 -6.11 -9.64 -16.72
CA LEU A 57 -5.82 -8.28 -16.27
C LEU A 57 -7.09 -7.41 -16.25
N GLY A 58 -8.01 -7.62 -17.19
CA GLY A 58 -9.30 -6.93 -17.21
C GLY A 58 -10.16 -7.27 -15.99
N ASP A 59 -10.17 -8.54 -15.55
CA ASP A 59 -10.85 -8.94 -14.32
C ASP A 59 -10.25 -8.23 -13.11
N LEU A 60 -8.91 -8.16 -13.04
CA LEU A 60 -8.20 -7.48 -11.95
C LEU A 60 -8.53 -5.98 -11.91
N CYS A 61 -8.46 -5.32 -13.06
CA CYS A 61 -8.78 -3.89 -13.15
C CYS A 61 -10.24 -3.59 -12.78
N SER A 62 -11.18 -4.42 -13.24
CA SER A 62 -12.61 -4.24 -12.95
C SER A 62 -12.98 -4.56 -11.50
N ASP A 63 -12.14 -5.28 -10.77
CA ASP A 63 -12.27 -5.53 -9.32
C ASP A 63 -11.34 -4.65 -8.47
N PHE A 64 -11.02 -3.44 -8.93
CA PHE A 64 -10.17 -2.48 -8.21
C PHE A 64 -8.84 -3.06 -7.76
N GLY A 65 -8.19 -3.89 -8.59
CA GLY A 65 -6.93 -4.55 -8.26
C GLY A 65 -7.05 -5.62 -7.17
N ALA A 66 -8.24 -6.24 -7.02
CA ALA A 66 -8.59 -7.17 -5.94
C ALA A 66 -8.58 -6.52 -4.53
N ASN A 67 -8.56 -5.21 -4.43
CA ASN A 67 -8.61 -4.51 -3.15
C ASN A 67 -9.96 -4.69 -2.46
N ILE A 68 -9.93 -5.13 -1.21
CA ILE A 68 -11.12 -5.21 -0.33
C ILE A 68 -11.11 -4.07 0.68
N LYS A 69 -9.95 -3.85 1.34
CA LYS A 69 -9.85 -2.89 2.44
C LYS A 69 -8.39 -2.53 2.71
N PHE A 70 -8.16 -1.31 3.14
CA PHE A 70 -6.89 -0.89 3.72
C PHE A 70 -7.00 -0.67 5.23
N VAL A 71 -5.93 -1.02 5.95
CA VAL A 71 -5.74 -0.71 7.38
C VAL A 71 -4.46 0.11 7.49
N VAL A 72 -4.60 1.41 7.72
CA VAL A 72 -3.46 2.33 7.84
C VAL A 72 -2.98 2.35 9.28
N GLY A 73 -1.70 2.10 9.48
CA GLY A 73 -1.04 2.16 10.79
C GLY A 73 -0.76 3.59 11.27
N PRO A 74 -0.03 3.74 12.39
CA PRO A 74 0.33 5.04 12.92
C PRO A 74 1.07 5.90 11.89
N LYS A 75 0.53 7.09 11.63
CA LYS A 75 1.08 8.05 10.67
C LYS A 75 2.26 8.79 11.29
N LYS A 76 3.37 8.87 10.56
CA LYS A 76 4.53 9.71 10.89
C LYS A 76 4.62 10.87 9.92
N LYS A 77 4.92 12.08 10.41
CA LYS A 77 5.20 13.22 9.53
C LYS A 77 6.35 12.87 8.59
N TYR A 78 6.18 13.11 7.29
CA TYR A 78 7.21 12.80 6.32
C TYR A 78 8.42 13.75 6.49
N LYS A 79 9.61 13.19 6.69
CA LYS A 79 10.88 13.90 6.85
C LYS A 79 11.95 13.35 5.89
N ASN A 80 11.60 13.17 4.61
CA ASN A 80 12.45 12.52 3.61
C ASN A 80 12.92 11.12 4.04
N ASN A 81 12.02 10.37 4.69
CA ASN A 81 12.31 9.03 5.18
C ASN A 81 12.83 8.14 4.06
N ASN A 82 14.01 7.57 4.24
CA ASN A 82 14.52 6.56 3.32
C ASN A 82 13.79 5.24 3.58
N VAL A 83 12.94 4.85 2.66
CA VAL A 83 12.17 3.60 2.71
C VAL A 83 12.67 2.55 1.71
N LYS A 84 13.77 2.83 1.04
CA LYS A 84 14.43 1.85 0.18
C LYS A 84 15.11 0.77 1.05
N ASN A 85 14.90 -0.49 0.71
CA ASN A 85 15.59 -1.62 1.34
C ASN A 85 15.35 -1.76 2.86
N LEU A 86 14.11 -1.57 3.29
CA LEU A 86 13.70 -1.87 4.66
C LEU A 86 13.18 -3.30 4.75
N LYS A 87 13.65 -4.05 5.76
CA LYS A 87 13.12 -5.37 6.08
C LYS A 87 11.66 -5.23 6.52
N THR A 88 10.81 -6.09 6.00
CA THR A 88 9.38 -6.14 6.30
C THR A 88 8.97 -7.54 6.70
N TYR A 89 7.93 -7.67 7.51
CA TYR A 89 7.37 -8.96 7.85
C TYR A 89 5.92 -8.85 8.32
N ILE A 90 5.15 -9.90 8.03
CA ILE A 90 3.82 -10.11 8.58
C ILE A 90 3.86 -11.34 9.47
N THR A 91 3.27 -11.23 10.67
CA THR A 91 3.17 -12.33 11.62
C THR A 91 1.74 -12.56 12.05
N ASN A 92 1.34 -13.82 12.20
CA ASN A 92 0.17 -14.24 12.97
C ASN A 92 0.62 -15.26 14.02
N LYS A 93 0.76 -14.80 15.26
CA LYS A 93 1.25 -15.63 16.38
C LYS A 93 0.34 -16.81 16.70
N LYS A 94 -0.99 -16.67 16.50
CA LYS A 94 -1.95 -17.73 16.84
C LYS A 94 -1.72 -19.01 16.03
N ILE A 95 -1.23 -18.87 14.78
CA ILE A 95 -0.97 -20.00 13.88
C ILE A 95 0.54 -20.15 13.58
N ASN A 96 1.40 -19.46 14.36
CA ASN A 96 2.85 -19.47 14.17
C ASN A 96 3.30 -19.20 12.71
N HIS A 97 2.65 -18.24 12.07
CA HIS A 97 2.91 -17.91 10.66
C HIS A 97 3.66 -16.59 10.54
N THR A 98 4.78 -16.60 9.81
CA THR A 98 5.59 -15.40 9.54
C THR A 98 6.03 -15.39 8.09
N VAL A 99 5.82 -14.27 7.40
CA VAL A 99 6.36 -14.02 6.06
C VAL A 99 7.26 -12.80 6.11
N ILE A 100 8.43 -12.91 5.49
CA ILE A 100 9.47 -11.88 5.46
C ILE A 100 9.58 -11.32 4.05
N GLY A 101 9.81 -10.03 3.93
CA GLY A 101 10.02 -9.34 2.67
C GLY A 101 10.90 -8.11 2.80
N ASN A 102 10.86 -7.27 1.78
CA ASN A 102 11.66 -6.05 1.73
C ASN A 102 10.98 -4.98 0.88
N THR A 103 11.11 -3.72 1.26
CA THR A 103 10.50 -2.61 0.50
C THR A 103 11.13 -2.39 -0.88
N ASN A 104 12.33 -2.93 -1.17
CA ASN A 104 12.95 -2.82 -2.48
C ASN A 104 12.25 -3.65 -3.57
N THR A 105 11.39 -4.61 -3.20
CA THR A 105 10.55 -5.36 -4.14
C THR A 105 9.48 -4.47 -4.77
N VAL A 106 9.12 -3.36 -4.10
CA VAL A 106 8.12 -2.41 -4.57
C VAL A 106 8.76 -1.41 -5.54
N TYR A 107 8.76 -1.75 -6.83
CA TYR A 107 9.27 -0.88 -7.91
C TYR A 107 10.66 -0.29 -7.58
N ILE A 108 11.55 -1.14 -7.00
CA ILE A 108 12.90 -0.80 -6.50
C ILE A 108 12.87 0.10 -5.24
N ASN A 109 11.84 0.93 -5.09
CA ASN A 109 11.64 1.83 -3.96
C ASN A 109 10.19 2.33 -3.93
N PRO A 110 9.46 2.21 -2.84
CA PRO A 110 8.09 2.73 -2.71
C PRO A 110 7.91 4.19 -3.18
N LEU A 111 8.95 5.03 -3.04
CA LEU A 111 8.92 6.40 -3.55
C LEU A 111 8.85 6.47 -5.09
N ASN A 112 9.40 5.47 -5.79
CA ASN A 112 9.26 5.40 -7.25
C ASN A 112 7.82 5.04 -7.65
N ALA A 113 7.18 4.11 -6.93
CA ALA A 113 5.77 3.78 -7.13
C ALA A 113 4.87 5.00 -6.90
N LEU A 114 5.10 5.74 -5.80
CA LEU A 114 4.40 7.00 -5.56
C LEU A 114 4.58 7.99 -6.72
N LEU A 115 5.83 8.20 -7.16
CA LEU A 115 6.10 9.12 -8.28
C LEU A 115 5.40 8.70 -9.56
N PHE A 116 5.34 7.39 -9.84
CA PHE A 116 4.63 6.85 -10.99
C PHE A 116 3.13 7.19 -10.93
N VAL A 117 2.49 6.93 -9.78
CA VAL A 117 1.06 7.24 -9.56
C VAL A 117 0.79 8.72 -9.72
N LEU A 118 1.59 9.60 -9.11
CA LEU A 118 1.38 11.05 -9.21
C LEU A 118 1.59 11.58 -10.64
N LYS A 119 2.55 11.03 -11.40
CA LYS A 119 2.69 11.33 -12.83
C LYS A 119 1.47 10.90 -13.64
N LYS A 120 0.91 9.73 -13.32
CA LYS A 120 -0.29 9.21 -13.99
C LYS A 120 -1.50 10.11 -13.70
N ILE A 121 -1.71 10.51 -12.44
CA ILE A 121 -2.75 11.46 -12.04
C ILE A 121 -2.64 12.77 -12.83
N GLN A 122 -1.44 13.35 -12.96
CA GLN A 122 -1.25 14.56 -13.76
C GLN A 122 -1.51 14.34 -15.24
N LYS A 123 -1.02 13.22 -15.81
CA LYS A 123 -1.21 12.88 -17.23
C LYS A 123 -2.70 12.73 -17.57
N ASP A 124 -3.45 12.08 -16.68
CA ASP A 124 -4.87 11.79 -16.89
C ASP A 124 -5.77 12.97 -16.44
N LYS A 125 -5.17 14.08 -15.99
CA LYS A 125 -5.88 15.29 -15.52
C LYS A 125 -6.91 14.99 -14.41
N ILE A 126 -6.63 13.98 -13.58
CA ILE A 126 -7.46 13.66 -12.43
C ILE A 126 -7.36 14.81 -11.42
N ASN A 127 -8.49 15.29 -10.93
CA ASN A 127 -8.56 16.35 -9.95
C ASN A 127 -9.40 15.92 -8.73
N HIS A 128 -8.98 16.37 -7.55
CA HIS A 128 -9.67 16.13 -6.29
C HIS A 128 -9.45 17.30 -5.33
N ASN A 129 -10.36 17.51 -4.40
CA ASN A 129 -10.32 18.65 -3.47
C ASN A 129 -9.90 18.28 -2.04
N SER A 130 -9.48 17.05 -1.79
CA SER A 130 -9.02 16.58 -0.47
C SER A 130 -7.65 15.93 -0.53
N ASP A 131 -7.00 15.80 0.64
CA ASP A 131 -5.82 14.95 0.81
C ASP A 131 -6.20 13.50 0.53
N PHE A 132 -5.25 12.73 0.00
CA PHE A 132 -5.51 11.34 -0.38
C PHE A 132 -4.34 10.43 -0.04
N TYR A 133 -4.64 9.12 0.09
CA TYR A 133 -3.64 8.10 0.29
C TYR A 133 -3.17 7.50 -1.03
N VAL A 134 -1.88 7.19 -1.09
CA VAL A 134 -1.30 6.34 -2.13
C VAL A 134 -0.66 5.14 -1.46
N PHE A 135 -1.13 3.95 -1.83
CA PHE A 135 -0.59 2.67 -1.44
C PHE A 135 0.34 2.19 -2.54
N THR A 136 1.53 1.70 -2.18
CA THR A 136 2.62 1.59 -3.15
C THR A 136 2.87 0.19 -3.69
N GLY A 137 2.14 -0.79 -3.20
CA GLY A 137 2.30 -2.20 -3.54
C GLY A 137 3.02 -3.00 -2.44
N SER A 138 2.83 -4.30 -2.48
CA SER A 138 3.28 -5.22 -1.44
C SER A 138 4.78 -5.38 -1.36
N SER A 139 5.29 -5.30 -0.14
CA SER A 139 6.69 -5.60 0.19
C SER A 139 6.94 -7.06 0.59
N VAL A 140 5.88 -7.86 0.66
CA VAL A 140 5.91 -9.28 1.08
C VAL A 140 5.17 -10.21 0.10
N GLY A 141 4.61 -9.65 -0.99
CA GLY A 141 3.66 -10.35 -1.85
C GLY A 141 2.30 -10.53 -1.16
N VAL A 142 1.42 -11.32 -1.76
CA VAL A 142 0.14 -11.70 -1.15
C VAL A 142 0.38 -12.80 -0.13
N VAL A 143 0.14 -12.47 1.14
CA VAL A 143 0.24 -13.44 2.26
C VAL A 143 -1.12 -14.10 2.48
N PRO A 144 -1.27 -15.41 2.25
CA PRO A 144 -2.54 -16.10 2.43
C PRO A 144 -3.06 -15.98 3.87
N ILE A 145 -4.37 -15.84 4.02
CA ILE A 145 -5.03 -15.91 5.33
C ILE A 145 -5.28 -17.36 5.67
N LEU A 146 -4.34 -17.97 6.42
CA LEU A 146 -4.38 -19.38 6.81
C LEU A 146 -5.24 -19.64 8.05
N GLY A 147 -5.71 -18.61 8.73
CA GLY A 147 -6.53 -18.73 9.94
C GLY A 147 -6.93 -17.41 10.55
N LYS A 148 -7.85 -17.49 11.50
CA LYS A 148 -8.30 -16.32 12.28
C LYS A 148 -7.19 -15.81 13.21
N GLY A 149 -7.24 -14.55 13.53
CA GLY A 149 -6.29 -13.94 14.47
C GLY A 149 -5.87 -12.54 14.07
N ILE A 150 -4.84 -12.06 14.75
CA ILE A 150 -4.23 -10.76 14.48
C ILE A 150 -3.03 -10.97 13.57
N TYR A 151 -3.10 -10.39 12.38
CA TYR A 151 -1.98 -10.26 11.47
C TYR A 151 -1.28 -8.92 11.72
N LYS A 152 -0.05 -8.98 12.22
CA LYS A 152 0.77 -7.79 12.49
C LYS A 152 1.83 -7.63 11.40
N GLY A 153 1.74 -6.55 10.64
CA GLY A 153 2.76 -6.12 9.69
C GLY A 153 3.74 -5.15 10.35
N VAL A 154 5.03 -5.33 10.08
CA VAL A 154 6.09 -4.44 10.55
C VAL A 154 6.98 -4.06 9.38
N ILE A 155 7.23 -2.77 9.23
CA ILE A 155 8.25 -2.21 8.34
C ILE A 155 9.31 -1.59 9.24
N ASN A 156 10.52 -2.14 9.22
CA ASN A 156 11.63 -1.65 10.05
C ASN A 156 11.80 -0.13 9.90
N LYS A 157 12.08 0.55 11.00
CA LYS A 157 12.24 2.02 11.09
C LYS A 157 10.96 2.82 10.79
N LEU A 158 9.96 2.25 10.09
CA LEU A 158 8.72 2.94 9.80
C LEU A 158 7.66 2.71 10.88
N GLY A 159 7.45 1.46 11.30
CA GLY A 159 6.47 1.12 12.33
C GLY A 159 5.72 -0.17 12.07
N SER A 160 4.59 -0.35 12.75
CA SER A 160 3.75 -1.53 12.62
C SER A 160 2.28 -1.19 12.46
N VAL A 161 1.53 -2.12 11.87
CA VAL A 161 0.08 -2.06 11.67
C VAL A 161 -0.50 -3.45 11.93
N SER A 162 -1.74 -3.53 12.40
CA SER A 162 -2.39 -4.82 12.67
C SER A 162 -3.79 -4.87 12.07
N ALA A 163 -4.13 -6.02 11.50
CA ALA A 163 -5.46 -6.35 11.02
C ALA A 163 -5.99 -7.59 11.77
N LYS A 164 -7.22 -7.50 12.29
CA LYS A 164 -7.92 -8.64 12.93
C LYS A 164 -8.76 -9.35 11.89
N ILE A 165 -8.52 -10.63 11.72
CA ILE A 165 -9.32 -11.53 10.87
C ILE A 165 -10.15 -12.41 11.79
N SER A 166 -11.47 -12.31 11.67
CA SER A 166 -12.45 -13.04 12.46
C SER A 166 -13.19 -14.10 11.66
#